data_4aaa54ef068cb66f897f680dacffff47
#
_entry.id   4aaa54ef068cb66f897f680dacffff47
#
_cell.length_a   1.000
_cell.length_b   1.000
_cell.length_c   1.000
_cell.angle_alpha   90.00
_cell.angle_beta   90.00
_cell.angle_gamma   90.00
#
_symmetry.space_group_name_H-M   'P 1'
#
loop_
_entity.id
_entity.type
_entity.pdbx_description
1 polymer ?
#
loop_
_entity_poly.entity_id
_entity_poly.type
_entity_poly.pdbx_seq_one_letter_code
_entity_poly.pdbx_strand_id
1 'polypeptide(L)'
;MKTPARGDIWLVNLNPTLGKEQQGLRPVLVVSEQAFNRLGLCVVCPITQGGQESRFAGFAVTLMGSGSETQGLVMCNQPRTVDLMARTGRFVEKVTSHVHNEVLAKLQTIFESGS
;
A
#
# COMPACT_ATOMS: atom_id res chain seq x y z
N MET A 1 9.45 -12.81 -14.42
CA MET A 1 9.12 -12.21 -13.11
C MET A 1 7.85 -11.38 -13.23
N LYS A 2 6.98 -11.46 -12.24
CA LYS A 2 5.71 -10.77 -12.27
C LYS A 2 5.90 -9.26 -12.15
N THR A 3 5.27 -8.51 -13.05
CA THR A 3 5.22 -7.05 -12.91
C THR A 3 4.14 -6.71 -11.88
N PRO A 4 4.45 -5.89 -10.87
CA PRO A 4 3.42 -5.49 -9.91
C PRO A 4 2.25 -4.81 -10.59
N ALA A 5 1.04 -5.10 -10.13
CA ALA A 5 -0.19 -4.53 -10.67
C ALA A 5 -0.99 -3.89 -9.54
N ARG A 6 -1.80 -2.89 -9.88
CA ARG A 6 -2.69 -2.26 -8.89
C ARG A 6 -3.53 -3.32 -8.20
N GLY A 7 -3.58 -3.24 -6.89
CA GLY A 7 -4.34 -4.19 -6.09
C GLY A 7 -3.51 -5.37 -5.59
N ASP A 8 -2.28 -5.50 -6.04
CA ASP A 8 -1.39 -6.55 -5.52
C ASP A 8 -0.93 -6.20 -4.11
N ILE A 9 -0.85 -7.22 -3.26
CA ILE A 9 -0.14 -7.11 -1.98
C ILE A 9 1.21 -7.79 -2.16
N TRP A 10 2.28 -7.08 -1.80
CA TRP A 10 3.64 -7.59 -1.83
C TRP A 10 4.25 -7.47 -0.44
N LEU A 11 5.12 -8.39 -0.08
CA LEU A 11 5.89 -8.34 1.15
C LEU A 11 7.26 -7.77 0.81
N VAL A 12 7.65 -6.70 1.49
CA VAL A 12 8.88 -5.99 1.16
C VAL A 12 9.46 -5.31 2.39
N ASN A 13 10.79 -5.21 2.45
CA ASN A 13 11.47 -4.47 3.50
C ASN A 13 11.48 -2.98 3.12
N LEU A 14 10.84 -2.16 3.93
CA LEU A 14 10.71 -0.72 3.69
C LEU A 14 11.88 0.09 4.23
N ASN A 15 12.79 -0.53 4.99
CA ASN A 15 13.96 0.17 5.50
C ASN A 15 14.90 0.57 4.35
N PRO A 16 15.64 1.67 4.47
CA PRO A 16 15.62 2.58 5.61
C PRO A 16 14.42 3.52 5.60
N THR A 17 13.92 3.85 6.80
CA THR A 17 12.82 4.78 6.99
C THR A 17 13.18 5.73 8.13
N LEU A 18 12.46 6.84 8.21
CA LEU A 18 12.71 7.87 9.21
C LEU A 18 11.42 8.28 9.91
N GLY A 19 11.55 8.62 11.17
CA GLY A 19 10.45 9.21 11.92
C GLY A 19 9.21 8.32 12.00
N LYS A 20 8.09 8.85 11.57
CA LYS A 20 6.79 8.18 11.69
C LYS A 20 6.46 7.27 10.52
N GLU A 21 7.39 7.08 9.60
CA GLU A 21 7.18 6.18 8.47
C GLU A 21 7.11 4.73 8.94
N GLN A 22 6.26 3.95 8.30
CA GLN A 22 6.22 2.51 8.54
C GLN A 22 7.54 1.90 8.13
N GLN A 23 8.08 1.00 8.96
CA GLN A 23 9.43 0.47 8.76
C GLN A 23 9.44 -1.05 8.84
N GLY A 24 10.54 -1.62 8.35
CA GLY A 24 10.78 -3.05 8.43
C GLY A 24 10.10 -3.83 7.33
N LEU A 25 10.08 -5.15 7.49
CA LEU A 25 9.44 -6.07 6.54
C LEU A 25 7.94 -5.99 6.72
N ARG A 26 7.22 -5.57 5.66
CA ARG A 26 5.79 -5.33 5.76
C ARG A 26 5.07 -5.68 4.48
N PRO A 27 3.81 -6.09 4.58
CA PRO A 27 2.97 -6.13 3.39
C PRO A 27 2.67 -4.70 2.94
N VAL A 28 2.63 -4.51 1.64
CA VAL A 28 2.28 -3.22 1.03
C VAL A 28 1.24 -3.46 -0.07
N LEU A 29 0.37 -2.50 -0.27
CA LEU A 29 -0.61 -2.56 -1.36
C LEU A 29 -0.09 -1.70 -2.51
N VAL A 30 0.02 -2.29 -3.70
CA VAL A 30 0.40 -1.56 -4.91
C VAL A 30 -0.80 -0.77 -5.37
N VAL A 31 -0.64 0.55 -5.53
CA VAL A 31 -1.73 1.43 -5.94
C VAL A 31 -1.52 2.01 -7.33
N SER A 32 -0.33 1.92 -7.90
CA SER A 32 -0.04 2.39 -9.24
C SER A 32 -0.35 1.32 -10.29
N GLU A 33 -0.70 1.77 -11.49
CA GLU A 33 -1.07 0.87 -12.59
C GLU A 33 0.13 0.09 -13.10
N GLN A 34 -0.14 -1.10 -13.65
CA GLN A 34 0.89 -1.97 -14.17
C GLN A 34 1.73 -1.29 -15.25
N ALA A 35 1.10 -0.47 -16.08
CA ALA A 35 1.84 0.25 -17.13
C ALA A 35 2.91 1.18 -16.53
N PHE A 36 2.57 1.86 -15.43
CA PHE A 36 3.55 2.67 -14.71
C PHE A 36 4.62 1.77 -14.09
N ASN A 37 4.19 0.68 -13.48
CA ASN A 37 5.10 -0.21 -12.73
C ASN A 37 6.13 -0.88 -13.63
N ARG A 38 5.83 -1.04 -14.92
CA ARG A 38 6.79 -1.61 -15.89
C ARG A 38 8.01 -0.73 -16.06
N LEU A 39 7.94 0.54 -15.67
CA LEU A 39 9.09 1.45 -15.75
C LEU A 39 10.12 1.20 -14.66
N GLY A 40 9.82 0.32 -13.71
CA GLY A 40 10.77 -0.11 -12.70
C GLY A 40 10.44 0.26 -11.27
N LEU A 41 9.58 1.26 -11.08
CA LEU A 41 9.16 1.70 -9.74
C LEU A 41 7.65 1.56 -9.62
N CYS A 42 7.16 1.44 -8.40
CA CYS A 42 5.71 1.49 -8.19
C CYS A 42 5.39 2.27 -6.92
N VAL A 43 4.16 2.78 -6.86
CA VAL A 43 3.67 3.48 -5.67
C VAL A 43 2.92 2.47 -4.83
N VAL A 44 3.26 2.42 -3.55
CA VAL A 44 2.66 1.48 -2.59
C VAL A 44 2.21 2.21 -1.34
N CYS A 45 1.23 1.62 -0.65
CA CYS A 45 0.82 2.05 0.68
C CYS A 45 1.11 0.90 1.65
N PRO A 46 1.79 1.15 2.77
CA PRO A 46 2.09 0.08 3.72
C PRO A 46 0.82 -0.39 4.42
N ILE A 47 0.83 -1.65 4.83
CA ILE A 47 -0.25 -2.26 5.59
C ILE A 47 0.27 -2.52 7.00
N THR A 48 -0.45 -2.06 8.01
CA THR A 48 -0.05 -2.21 9.40
C THR A 48 -1.08 -3.02 10.16
N GLN A 49 -0.61 -3.77 11.14
CA GLN A 49 -1.46 -4.62 11.96
C GLN A 49 -1.56 -4.13 13.40
N GLY A 50 -0.97 -2.98 13.69
CA GLY A 50 -0.99 -2.42 15.03
C GLY A 50 -2.28 -1.68 15.35
N GLY A 51 -2.49 -1.33 16.60
CA GLY A 51 -3.68 -0.64 17.05
C GLY A 51 -3.57 0.87 17.17
N GLN A 52 -2.40 1.43 16.87
CA GLN A 52 -2.17 2.86 17.02
C GLN A 52 -2.69 3.67 15.84
N GLU A 53 -3.14 2.99 14.80
CA GLU A 53 -3.49 3.60 13.54
C GLU A 53 -4.84 4.28 13.56
N SER A 54 -5.61 4.12 14.63
CA SER A 54 -6.92 4.76 14.74
C SER A 54 -6.86 6.28 14.59
N ARG A 55 -5.73 6.90 14.96
CA ARG A 55 -5.56 8.33 14.79
C ARG A 55 -5.46 8.76 13.32
N PHE A 56 -5.25 7.79 12.44
CA PHE A 56 -5.21 8.04 11.00
C PHE A 56 -6.47 7.51 10.32
N ALA A 57 -7.56 7.30 11.07
CA ALA A 57 -8.76 6.62 10.58
C ALA A 57 -9.30 7.20 9.27
N GLY A 58 -9.16 8.51 9.07
CA GLY A 58 -9.62 9.14 7.83
C GLY A 58 -8.84 8.70 6.60
N PHE A 59 -7.67 8.09 6.79
CA PHE A 59 -6.78 7.68 5.71
C PHE A 59 -6.45 6.19 5.74
N ALA A 60 -7.11 5.42 6.59
CA ALA A 60 -6.86 3.98 6.68
C ALA A 60 -8.03 3.22 6.05
N VAL A 61 -7.70 2.16 5.32
CA VAL A 61 -8.69 1.26 4.74
C VAL A 61 -8.47 -0.13 5.33
N THR A 62 -9.50 -0.66 5.97
CA THR A 62 -9.40 -1.99 6.59
C THR A 62 -9.46 -3.09 5.55
N LEU A 63 -8.67 -4.13 5.78
CA LEU A 63 -8.75 -5.37 5.00
C LEU A 63 -9.71 -6.36 5.65
N MET A 64 -10.26 -6.03 6.82
CA MET A 64 -11.22 -6.89 7.51
C MET A 64 -12.46 -7.10 6.65
N GLY A 65 -12.86 -8.35 6.50
CA GLY A 65 -14.06 -8.67 5.74
C GLY A 65 -13.89 -8.61 4.23
N SER A 66 -12.69 -8.34 3.73
CA SER A 66 -12.44 -8.22 2.29
C SER A 66 -12.17 -9.55 1.62
N GLY A 67 -11.96 -10.61 2.41
CA GLY A 67 -11.61 -11.92 1.88
C GLY A 67 -10.12 -12.15 1.71
N SER A 68 -9.28 -11.13 1.94
CA SER A 68 -7.83 -11.32 1.84
C SER A 68 -7.30 -12.05 3.06
N GLU A 69 -6.22 -12.80 2.88
CA GLU A 69 -5.54 -13.44 4.01
C GLU A 69 -4.70 -12.43 4.79
N THR A 70 -4.17 -11.43 4.10
CA THR A 70 -3.46 -10.35 4.76
C THR A 70 -4.44 -9.52 5.57
N GLN A 71 -4.13 -9.31 6.83
CA GLN A 71 -4.96 -8.55 7.74
C GLN A 71 -4.34 -7.20 8.02
N GLY A 72 -5.14 -6.26 8.48
CA GLY A 72 -4.64 -4.96 8.92
C GLY A 72 -5.29 -3.80 8.20
N LEU A 73 -4.61 -2.67 8.26
CA LEU A 73 -5.07 -1.41 7.70
C LEU A 73 -4.09 -0.91 6.63
N VAL A 74 -4.62 -0.57 5.46
CA VAL A 74 -3.83 0.07 4.42
C VAL A 74 -3.67 1.54 4.80
N MET A 75 -2.43 2.00 4.95
CA MET A 75 -2.12 3.35 5.40
C MET A 75 -2.04 4.28 4.21
N CYS A 76 -3.17 4.86 3.85
CA CYS A 76 -3.25 5.73 2.66
C CYS A 76 -2.56 7.08 2.87
N ASN A 77 -2.19 7.41 4.11
CA ASN A 77 -1.44 8.63 4.41
C ASN A 77 0.06 8.47 4.24
N GLN A 78 0.52 7.26 3.86
CA GLN A 78 1.95 6.99 3.69
C GLN A 78 2.27 6.35 2.33
N PRO A 79 1.78 6.92 1.23
CA PRO A 79 2.17 6.40 -0.07
C PRO A 79 3.65 6.66 -0.31
N ARG A 80 4.34 5.70 -0.92
CA ARG A 80 5.74 5.91 -1.28
C ARG A 80 6.06 5.12 -2.54
N THR A 81 7.04 5.62 -3.27
CA THR A 81 7.51 4.98 -4.48
C THR A 81 8.68 4.09 -4.12
N VAL A 82 8.63 2.83 -4.53
CA VAL A 82 9.67 1.86 -4.22
C VAL A 82 10.02 1.03 -5.44
N ASP A 83 11.22 0.47 -5.42
CA ASP A 83 11.66 -0.53 -6.39
C ASP A 83 11.50 -1.90 -5.71
N LEU A 84 10.39 -2.56 -5.98
CA LEU A 84 10.09 -3.85 -5.34
C LEU A 84 11.11 -4.91 -5.69
N MET A 85 11.64 -4.89 -6.92
CA MET A 85 12.62 -5.89 -7.34
C MET A 85 13.95 -5.68 -6.61
N ALA A 86 14.43 -4.43 -6.54
CA ALA A 86 15.68 -4.13 -5.86
C ALA A 86 15.59 -4.42 -4.36
N ARG A 87 14.40 -4.32 -3.79
CA ARG A 87 14.17 -4.63 -2.37
C ARG A 87 13.81 -6.10 -2.13
N THR A 88 13.91 -6.93 -3.16
CA THR A 88 13.60 -8.35 -3.08
C THR A 88 12.17 -8.60 -2.60
N GLY A 89 11.25 -7.82 -3.13
CA GLY A 89 9.83 -7.96 -2.79
C GLY A 89 9.23 -9.24 -3.31
N ARG A 90 8.21 -9.75 -2.62
CA ARG A 90 7.52 -10.98 -2.99
C ARG A 90 6.03 -10.74 -3.10
N PHE A 91 5.43 -11.20 -4.19
CA PHE A 91 3.99 -11.16 -4.37
C PHE A 91 3.30 -12.06 -3.35
N VAL A 92 2.23 -11.57 -2.73
CA VAL A 92 1.45 -12.32 -1.75
C VAL A 92 0.08 -12.68 -2.31
N GLU A 93 -0.72 -11.69 -2.66
CA GLU A 93 -2.09 -11.91 -3.13
C GLU A 93 -2.63 -10.63 -3.76
N LYS A 94 -3.81 -10.73 -4.36
CA LYS A 94 -4.48 -9.58 -4.94
C LYS A 94 -5.74 -9.27 -4.14
N VAL A 95 -5.96 -8.00 -3.82
CA VAL A 95 -7.19 -7.58 -3.14
C VAL A 95 -8.32 -7.43 -4.16
N THR A 96 -9.56 -7.36 -3.66
CA THR A 96 -10.72 -7.11 -4.51
C THR A 96 -10.69 -5.65 -5.01
N SER A 97 -11.39 -5.40 -6.12
CA SER A 97 -11.48 -4.04 -6.65
C SER A 97 -12.11 -3.08 -5.65
N HIS A 98 -13.00 -3.56 -4.81
CA HIS A 98 -13.60 -2.73 -3.77
C HIS A 98 -12.53 -2.11 -2.86
N VAL A 99 -11.55 -2.91 -2.43
CA VAL A 99 -10.49 -2.44 -1.55
C VAL A 99 -9.64 -1.38 -2.25
N HIS A 100 -9.10 -1.68 -3.44
CA HIS A 100 -8.20 -0.72 -4.07
C HIS A 100 -8.93 0.53 -4.53
N ASN A 101 -10.22 0.43 -4.88
CA ASN A 101 -10.99 1.63 -5.23
C ASN A 101 -11.16 2.54 -4.02
N GLU A 102 -11.39 1.96 -2.85
CA GLU A 102 -11.51 2.73 -1.61
C GLU A 102 -10.18 3.40 -1.26
N VAL A 103 -9.08 2.69 -1.42
CA VAL A 103 -7.75 3.24 -1.19
C VAL A 103 -7.47 4.40 -2.14
N LEU A 104 -7.77 4.23 -3.43
CA LEU A 104 -7.56 5.28 -4.42
C LEU A 104 -8.38 6.53 -4.10
N ALA A 105 -9.62 6.36 -3.64
CA ALA A 105 -10.47 7.48 -3.27
C ALA A 105 -9.84 8.28 -2.13
N LYS A 106 -9.27 7.59 -1.13
CA LYS A 106 -8.61 8.27 -0.02
C LYS A 106 -7.31 8.94 -0.46
N LEU A 107 -6.51 8.29 -1.30
CA LEU A 107 -5.29 8.89 -1.82
C LEU A 107 -5.60 10.17 -2.60
N GLN A 108 -6.68 10.17 -3.35
CA GLN A 108 -7.07 11.33 -4.14
C GLN A 108 -7.29 12.55 -3.26
N THR A 109 -7.83 12.38 -2.06
CA THR A 109 -8.09 13.51 -1.17
C THR A 109 -6.81 14.21 -0.71
N ILE A 110 -5.68 13.50 -0.71
CA ILE A 110 -4.40 14.09 -0.31
C ILE A 110 -3.96 15.15 -1.32
N PHE A 111 -4.33 14.97 -2.57
CA PHE A 111 -3.89 15.83 -3.68
C PHE A 111 -4.94 16.84 -4.13
N GLU A 112 -6.14 16.77 -3.59
CA GLU A 112 -7.17 17.74 -3.95
C GLU A 112 -6.85 19.08 -3.30
N SER A 113 -7.08 20.15 -4.04
CA SER A 113 -6.95 21.47 -3.46
C SER A 113 -8.12 21.69 -2.50
N GLY A 114 -7.82 22.06 -1.28
CA GLY A 114 -8.83 22.38 -0.29
C GLY A 114 -9.53 23.64 -0.69
N SER A 115 -10.80 23.71 -0.48
CA SER A 115 -11.56 24.89 -0.83
C SER A 115 -12.54 25.24 0.26
#